data_ee1e3965317885dc13aa9c1f53820d44
#
_entry.id   ee1e3965317885dc13aa9c1f53820d44
#
_cell.length_a   1.000
_cell.length_b   1.000
_cell.length_c   1.000
_cell.angle_alpha   90.00
_cell.angle_beta   90.00
_cell.angle_gamma   90.00
#
_symmetry.space_group_name_H-M   'P 1'
#
loop_
_entity.id
_entity.type
_entity.pdbx_description
1 polymer ?
#
loop_
_entity_poly.entity_id
_entity_poly.type
_entity_poly.pdbx_seq_one_letter_code
_entity_poly.pdbx_strand_id
1 'polypeptide(L)'
;MNYDLNDICKKLEKDGYCLIDKFWDKNLDLEIENFFNNNIRPLEKKTKIDEYGNRCFSIADNEIQNNPFDKIKKSKEFIDMYKKILAYNNIETNTDLDIHNVISYQKNEKNLNKTISSKLHFDAFYLTIIITIKKSNDDLSGSTGSLILYPNLRKKSKSSINNYLFKFIFQNLIARWILNFSFFKKKLRATTISVGNNKVILFYGYRSLHGNEALKNSNLKVNAIFHVFNPHKHSKLDNFIFNRNKKIRNNKINN
;
A
#
# COMPACT_ATOMS: atom_id res chain seq x y z
N MET A 1 -5.79 -12.69 19.97
CA MET A 1 -5.22 -11.39 19.51
C MET A 1 -4.77 -10.59 20.73
N ASN A 2 -3.48 -10.24 20.81
CA ASN A 2 -2.94 -9.45 21.94
C ASN A 2 -2.85 -7.94 21.60
N TYR A 3 -3.75 -7.43 20.75
CA TYR A 3 -3.74 -6.00 20.41
C TYR A 3 -4.93 -5.30 21.04
N ASP A 4 -4.65 -4.21 21.74
CA ASP A 4 -5.70 -3.25 22.09
C ASP A 4 -6.09 -2.46 20.84
N LEU A 5 -7.28 -2.74 20.30
CA LEU A 5 -7.81 -2.05 19.13
C LEU A 5 -7.97 -0.53 19.35
N ASN A 6 -8.18 -0.10 20.60
CA ASN A 6 -8.23 1.33 20.93
C ASN A 6 -6.84 1.97 20.84
N ASP A 7 -5.78 1.24 21.24
CA ASP A 7 -4.40 1.69 21.08
C ASP A 7 -4.01 1.86 19.61
N ILE A 8 -4.40 0.91 18.76
CA ILE A 8 -4.22 1.00 17.30
C ILE A 8 -4.90 2.28 16.77
N CYS A 9 -6.15 2.55 17.14
CA CYS A 9 -6.87 3.74 16.70
C CYS A 9 -6.17 5.03 17.15
N LYS A 10 -5.72 5.10 18.42
CA LYS A 10 -4.99 6.24 18.96
C LYS A 10 -3.66 6.48 18.23
N LYS A 11 -2.89 5.42 17.94
CA LYS A 11 -1.63 5.53 17.17
C LYS A 11 -1.87 6.02 15.75
N LEU A 12 -2.89 5.49 15.07
CA LEU A 12 -3.27 5.93 13.73
C LEU A 12 -3.63 7.42 13.70
N GLU A 13 -4.33 7.93 14.71
CA GLU A 13 -4.70 9.35 14.75
C GLU A 13 -3.51 10.23 15.13
N LYS A 14 -2.69 9.82 16.10
CA LYS A 14 -1.55 10.59 16.60
C LYS A 14 -0.36 10.58 15.64
N ASP A 15 0.04 9.38 15.20
CA ASP A 15 1.28 9.15 14.46
C ASP A 15 1.02 8.96 12.95
N GLY A 16 -0.25 8.73 12.57
CA GLY A 16 -0.70 8.50 11.20
C GLY A 16 -0.48 7.08 10.70
N TYR A 17 0.15 6.22 11.48
CA TYR A 17 0.36 4.81 11.19
C TYR A 17 0.44 3.98 12.47
N CYS A 18 0.26 2.67 12.30
CA CYS A 18 0.48 1.70 13.37
C CYS A 18 1.18 0.46 12.78
N LEU A 19 2.18 -0.06 13.48
CA LEU A 19 2.81 -1.34 13.21
C LEU A 19 2.29 -2.35 14.21
N ILE A 20 1.78 -3.47 13.69
CA ILE A 20 1.36 -4.61 14.51
C ILE A 20 2.10 -5.86 14.08
N ASP A 21 2.15 -6.86 14.95
CA ASP A 21 2.63 -8.17 14.57
C ASP A 21 1.61 -8.86 13.67
N LYS A 22 2.05 -9.81 12.85
CA LYS A 22 1.13 -10.64 12.08
C LYS A 22 0.18 -11.38 13.01
N PHE A 23 -1.06 -11.52 12.60
CA PHE A 23 -2.15 -12.11 13.40
C PHE A 23 -2.69 -13.42 12.83
N TRP A 24 -1.95 -14.06 11.95
CA TRP A 24 -2.22 -15.38 11.40
C TRP A 24 -1.13 -16.36 11.81
N ASP A 25 -1.39 -17.65 11.63
CA ASP A 25 -0.54 -18.74 12.06
C ASP A 25 0.57 -19.10 11.04
N LYS A 26 1.43 -20.02 11.44
CA LYS A 26 2.53 -20.51 10.59
C LYS A 26 2.04 -21.30 9.36
N ASN A 27 0.85 -21.92 9.43
CA ASN A 27 0.31 -22.66 8.28
C ASN A 27 -0.03 -21.70 7.16
N LEU A 28 -0.64 -20.56 7.48
CA LEU A 28 -0.92 -19.53 6.49
C LEU A 28 0.37 -18.87 5.96
N ASP A 29 1.43 -18.77 6.76
CA ASP A 29 2.75 -18.35 6.24
C ASP A 29 3.26 -19.28 5.15
N LEU A 30 3.16 -20.59 5.34
CA LEU A 30 3.55 -21.59 4.33
C LEU A 30 2.69 -21.51 3.07
N GLU A 31 1.39 -21.29 3.22
CA GLU A 31 0.50 -21.07 2.08
C GLU A 31 0.88 -19.80 1.30
N ILE A 32 1.20 -18.70 2.00
CA ILE A 32 1.65 -17.45 1.38
C ILE A 32 2.98 -17.65 0.64
N GLU A 33 3.91 -18.39 1.23
CA GLU A 33 5.20 -18.70 0.58
C GLU A 33 5.02 -19.57 -0.67
N ASN A 34 4.20 -20.61 -0.58
CA ASN A 34 3.85 -21.46 -1.73
C ASN A 34 3.15 -20.66 -2.83
N PHE A 35 2.23 -19.80 -2.44
CA PHE A 35 1.54 -18.90 -3.37
C PHE A 35 2.54 -17.95 -4.07
N PHE A 36 3.49 -17.36 -3.34
CA PHE A 36 4.52 -16.54 -3.93
C PHE A 36 5.33 -17.30 -4.98
N ASN A 37 5.80 -18.50 -4.64
CA ASN A 37 6.63 -19.31 -5.54
C ASN A 37 5.88 -19.79 -6.78
N ASN A 38 4.62 -20.18 -6.65
CA ASN A 38 3.83 -20.81 -7.71
C ASN A 38 3.06 -19.80 -8.58
N ASN A 39 2.64 -18.66 -8.02
CA ASN A 39 1.77 -17.70 -8.72
C ASN A 39 2.46 -16.39 -9.05
N ILE A 40 3.27 -15.84 -8.12
CA ILE A 40 3.87 -14.52 -8.28
C ILE A 40 5.21 -14.60 -9.02
N ARG A 41 6.09 -15.50 -8.59
CA ARG A 41 7.43 -15.66 -9.18
C ARG A 41 7.44 -16.01 -10.67
N PRO A 42 6.52 -16.82 -11.21
CA PRO A 42 6.44 -17.05 -12.65
C PRO A 42 6.10 -15.80 -13.47
N LEU A 43 5.33 -14.86 -12.90
CA LEU A 43 4.98 -13.60 -13.56
C LEU A 43 6.17 -12.65 -13.67
N GLU A 44 7.14 -12.77 -12.78
CA GLU A 44 8.39 -12.02 -12.87
C GLU A 44 9.04 -12.20 -14.25
N LYS A 45 9.12 -13.43 -14.74
CA LYS A 45 9.75 -13.74 -16.04
C LYS A 45 8.98 -13.17 -17.24
N LYS A 46 7.67 -12.96 -17.10
CA LYS A 46 6.80 -12.44 -18.15
C LYS A 46 6.76 -10.90 -18.17
N THR A 47 7.16 -10.25 -17.09
CA THR A 47 7.09 -8.79 -16.96
C THR A 47 8.36 -8.15 -17.50
N LYS A 48 8.22 -7.15 -18.36
CA LYS A 48 9.35 -6.39 -18.93
C LYS A 48 10.05 -5.54 -17.85
N ILE A 49 11.35 -5.39 -18.00
CA ILE A 49 12.15 -4.45 -17.20
C ILE A 49 11.96 -3.06 -17.80
N ASP A 50 11.68 -2.07 -16.96
CA ASP A 50 11.55 -0.67 -17.40
C ASP A 50 12.90 -0.03 -17.76
N GLU A 51 12.86 1.19 -18.31
CA GLU A 51 14.05 1.96 -18.68
C GLU A 51 14.99 2.27 -17.50
N TYR A 52 14.49 2.16 -16.27
CA TYR A 52 15.23 2.40 -15.02
C TYR A 52 15.79 1.12 -14.40
N GLY A 53 15.62 -0.02 -15.08
CA GLY A 53 16.11 -1.31 -14.61
C GLY A 53 15.23 -1.97 -13.56
N ASN A 54 14.00 -1.52 -13.38
CA ASN A 54 13.08 -2.11 -12.42
C ASN A 54 12.07 -3.02 -13.12
N ARG A 55 11.71 -4.09 -12.43
CA ARG A 55 10.60 -4.95 -12.75
C ARG A 55 9.48 -4.72 -11.76
N CYS A 56 8.38 -4.15 -12.24
CA CYS A 56 7.26 -3.77 -11.39
C CYS A 56 5.94 -4.22 -11.99
N PHE A 57 5.13 -4.91 -11.21
CA PHE A 57 3.75 -5.23 -11.57
C PHE A 57 2.85 -5.26 -10.34
N SER A 58 1.57 -5.22 -10.55
CA SER A 58 0.56 -5.38 -9.51
C SER A 58 -0.60 -6.21 -10.05
N ILE A 59 -1.12 -7.09 -9.20
CA ILE A 59 -2.18 -8.04 -9.50
C ILE A 59 -3.31 -7.81 -8.50
N ALA A 60 -4.53 -7.69 -8.99
CA ALA A 60 -5.70 -7.62 -8.11
C ALA A 60 -6.11 -9.02 -7.64
N ASP A 61 -6.74 -9.10 -6.47
CA ASP A 61 -7.15 -10.36 -5.86
C ASP A 61 -8.10 -11.20 -6.74
N ASN A 62 -8.96 -10.55 -7.50
CA ASN A 62 -9.87 -11.22 -8.43
C ASN A 62 -9.20 -11.76 -9.71
N GLU A 63 -7.92 -11.50 -9.91
CA GLU A 63 -7.12 -11.99 -11.05
C GLU A 63 -6.35 -13.27 -10.71
N ILE A 64 -6.40 -13.71 -9.43
CA ILE A 64 -5.65 -14.88 -8.96
C ILE A 64 -6.58 -15.86 -8.25
N GLN A 65 -6.55 -17.11 -8.71
CA GLN A 65 -7.24 -18.20 -8.03
C GLN A 65 -6.48 -18.64 -6.77
N ASN A 66 -7.21 -19.14 -5.77
CA ASN A 66 -6.65 -19.66 -4.51
C ASN A 66 -5.72 -18.67 -3.78
N ASN A 67 -6.10 -17.41 -3.74
CA ASN A 67 -5.36 -16.36 -3.06
C ASN A 67 -5.40 -16.56 -1.53
N PRO A 68 -4.27 -16.86 -0.84
CA PRO A 68 -4.27 -17.10 0.61
C PRO A 68 -4.68 -15.85 1.41
N PHE A 69 -4.56 -14.66 0.82
CA PHE A 69 -4.97 -13.41 1.46
C PHE A 69 -6.49 -13.29 1.62
N ASP A 70 -7.28 -14.09 0.92
CA ASP A 70 -8.72 -14.21 1.18
C ASP A 70 -9.03 -14.79 2.55
N LYS A 71 -8.19 -15.68 3.08
CA LYS A 71 -8.31 -16.18 4.45
C LYS A 71 -8.08 -15.05 5.46
N ILE A 72 -7.06 -14.22 5.25
CA ILE A 72 -6.80 -13.03 6.08
C ILE A 72 -8.00 -12.08 6.02
N LYS A 73 -8.45 -11.75 4.82
CA LYS A 73 -9.58 -10.84 4.59
C LYS A 73 -10.87 -11.27 5.28
N LYS A 74 -11.09 -12.59 5.37
CA LYS A 74 -12.27 -13.22 6.00
C LYS A 74 -12.07 -13.52 7.49
N SER A 75 -10.86 -13.37 8.04
CA SER A 75 -10.60 -13.66 9.45
C SER A 75 -11.34 -12.67 10.35
N LYS A 76 -11.78 -13.18 11.49
CA LYS A 76 -12.47 -12.35 12.50
C LYS A 76 -11.58 -11.18 12.95
N GLU A 77 -10.30 -11.48 13.16
CA GLU A 77 -9.31 -10.52 13.60
C GLU A 77 -9.18 -9.33 12.63
N PHE A 78 -9.08 -9.61 11.36
CA PHE A 78 -8.99 -8.57 10.32
C PHE A 78 -10.27 -7.75 10.27
N ILE A 79 -11.43 -8.42 10.32
CA ILE A 79 -12.75 -7.80 10.27
C ILE A 79 -12.97 -6.89 11.49
N ASP A 80 -12.71 -7.38 12.69
CA ASP A 80 -12.89 -6.60 13.93
C ASP A 80 -11.95 -5.39 13.95
N MET A 81 -10.71 -5.57 13.51
CA MET A 81 -9.71 -4.49 13.45
C MET A 81 -10.16 -3.35 12.53
N TYR A 82 -10.49 -3.61 11.28
CA TYR A 82 -10.85 -2.53 10.37
C TYR A 82 -12.21 -1.91 10.72
N LYS A 83 -13.18 -2.68 11.20
CA LYS A 83 -14.47 -2.16 11.67
C LYS A 83 -14.27 -1.20 12.84
N LYS A 84 -13.45 -1.56 13.82
CA LYS A 84 -13.13 -0.69 14.94
C LYS A 84 -12.46 0.61 14.50
N ILE A 85 -11.49 0.53 13.57
CA ILE A 85 -10.81 1.73 13.04
C ILE A 85 -11.78 2.64 12.29
N LEU A 86 -12.68 2.08 11.48
CA LEU A 86 -13.69 2.87 10.75
C LEU A 86 -14.69 3.51 11.72
N ALA A 87 -15.21 2.76 12.69
CA ALA A 87 -16.13 3.27 13.71
C ALA A 87 -15.50 4.39 14.55
N TYR A 88 -14.22 4.26 14.93
CA TYR A 88 -13.47 5.30 15.63
C TYR A 88 -13.41 6.63 14.86
N ASN A 89 -13.50 6.56 13.53
CA ASN A 89 -13.52 7.72 12.64
C ASN A 89 -14.93 8.13 12.19
N ASN A 90 -15.97 7.71 12.90
CA ASN A 90 -17.38 7.97 12.57
C ASN A 90 -17.72 7.56 11.13
N ILE A 91 -17.22 6.41 10.70
CA ILE A 91 -17.55 5.80 9.42
C ILE A 91 -18.46 4.61 9.69
N GLU A 92 -19.70 4.72 9.24
CA GLU A 92 -20.67 3.63 9.35
C GLU A 92 -20.26 2.44 8.48
N THR A 93 -20.36 1.24 9.04
CA THR A 93 -19.93 0.00 8.38
C THR A 93 -21.12 -0.90 8.05
N ASN A 94 -22.27 -0.32 7.74
CA ASN A 94 -23.56 -1.02 7.70
C ASN A 94 -23.78 -1.96 6.51
N THR A 95 -22.85 -2.07 5.56
CA THR A 95 -22.99 -2.99 4.40
C THR A 95 -21.64 -3.39 3.83
N ASP A 96 -21.62 -4.23 2.82
CA ASP A 96 -20.47 -4.78 2.11
C ASP A 96 -19.32 -3.79 1.97
N LEU A 97 -18.39 -3.91 2.90
CA LEU A 97 -17.19 -3.09 2.87
C LEU A 97 -16.36 -3.46 1.66
N ASP A 98 -16.10 -2.45 0.86
CA ASP A 98 -15.27 -2.57 -0.32
C ASP A 98 -13.82 -2.76 0.12
N ILE A 99 -13.36 -4.01 0.11
CA ILE A 99 -11.98 -4.38 0.42
C ILE A 99 -11.32 -4.85 -0.88
N HIS A 100 -10.37 -4.06 -1.36
CA HIS A 100 -9.53 -4.44 -2.48
C HIS A 100 -8.18 -4.91 -1.99
N ASN A 101 -7.79 -6.11 -2.39
CA ASN A 101 -6.44 -6.60 -2.19
C ASN A 101 -5.67 -6.48 -3.50
N VAL A 102 -4.46 -5.96 -3.41
CA VAL A 102 -3.53 -5.86 -4.53
C VAL A 102 -2.18 -6.42 -4.10
N ILE A 103 -1.64 -7.33 -4.88
CA ILE A 103 -0.26 -7.81 -4.69
C ILE A 103 0.64 -6.93 -5.54
N SER A 104 1.55 -6.24 -4.89
CA SER A 104 2.55 -5.37 -5.52
C SER A 104 3.91 -6.04 -5.51
N TYR A 105 4.49 -6.23 -6.69
CA TYR A 105 5.83 -6.76 -6.90
C TYR A 105 6.76 -5.66 -7.41
N GLN A 106 7.91 -5.52 -6.79
CA GLN A 106 8.96 -4.59 -7.19
C GLN A 106 10.32 -5.25 -7.02
N LYS A 107 11.16 -5.22 -8.07
CA LYS A 107 12.53 -5.71 -8.04
C LYS A 107 13.43 -4.79 -8.86
N ASN A 108 14.57 -4.43 -8.34
CA ASN A 108 15.60 -3.74 -9.11
C ASN A 108 16.51 -4.79 -9.77
N GLU A 109 16.65 -4.76 -11.10
CA GLU A 109 17.41 -5.77 -11.86
C GLU A 109 18.79 -5.26 -12.31
N LYS A 110 18.94 -3.97 -12.50
CA LYS A 110 20.13 -3.41 -13.18
C LYS A 110 21.03 -2.56 -12.30
N ASN A 111 20.70 -2.39 -11.03
CA ASN A 111 21.47 -1.58 -10.11
C ASN A 111 21.87 -0.18 -10.66
N LEU A 112 21.02 0.38 -11.51
CA LEU A 112 21.23 1.70 -12.08
C LEU A 112 21.03 2.73 -10.98
N ASN A 113 21.96 3.70 -10.88
CA ASN A 113 21.87 4.81 -9.89
C ASN A 113 20.64 5.73 -10.08
N LYS A 114 19.88 5.56 -11.16
CA LYS A 114 18.63 6.27 -11.41
C LYS A 114 17.49 5.56 -10.68
N THR A 115 17.35 5.86 -9.42
CA THR A 115 16.28 5.32 -8.59
C THR A 115 15.03 6.18 -8.73
N ILE A 116 13.99 5.63 -9.30
CA ILE A 116 12.66 6.23 -9.17
C ILE A 116 12.11 5.81 -7.82
N SER A 117 12.01 6.77 -6.91
CA SER A 117 11.11 6.61 -5.77
C SER A 117 9.69 6.43 -6.31
N SER A 118 8.91 5.51 -5.76
CA SER A 118 7.51 5.42 -6.14
C SER A 118 6.86 6.79 -5.95
N LYS A 119 6.02 7.15 -6.91
CA LYS A 119 5.38 8.46 -6.92
C LYS A 119 4.57 8.63 -5.64
N LEU A 120 4.87 9.66 -4.85
CA LEU A 120 4.05 10.03 -3.70
C LEU A 120 2.60 10.22 -4.15
N HIS A 121 1.67 9.57 -3.45
CA HIS A 121 0.24 9.62 -3.78
C HIS A 121 -0.64 9.47 -2.53
N PHE A 122 -1.90 9.83 -2.68
CA PHE A 122 -2.97 9.50 -1.75
C PHE A 122 -3.77 8.36 -2.34
N ASP A 123 -4.17 7.40 -1.50
CA ASP A 123 -5.10 6.36 -1.92
C ASP A 123 -6.52 6.90 -2.16
N ALA A 124 -7.31 6.12 -2.88
CA ALA A 124 -8.75 6.33 -2.97
C ALA A 124 -9.48 5.79 -1.73
N PHE A 125 -8.86 4.85 -1.04
CA PHE A 125 -9.42 4.15 0.11
C PHE A 125 -8.98 4.77 1.42
N TYR A 126 -9.87 4.70 2.41
CA TYR A 126 -9.66 5.36 3.69
C TYR A 126 -8.52 4.74 4.49
N LEU A 127 -8.55 3.41 4.64
CA LEU A 127 -7.53 2.65 5.36
C LEU A 127 -6.73 1.79 4.38
N THR A 128 -5.43 1.81 4.53
CA THR A 128 -4.48 0.95 3.81
C THR A 128 -3.74 0.08 4.81
N ILE A 129 -3.73 -1.23 4.55
CA ILE A 129 -3.05 -2.24 5.34
C ILE A 129 -2.04 -2.94 4.43
N ILE A 130 -0.77 -2.93 4.80
CA ILE A 130 0.30 -3.56 4.01
C ILE A 130 0.89 -4.73 4.79
N ILE A 131 0.92 -5.87 4.14
CA ILE A 131 1.57 -7.10 4.59
C ILE A 131 2.77 -7.35 3.67
N THR A 132 3.97 -7.42 4.23
CA THR A 132 5.16 -7.79 3.46
C THR A 132 5.20 -9.30 3.27
N ILE A 133 5.13 -9.76 2.02
CA ILE A 133 5.21 -11.17 1.62
C ILE A 133 6.68 -11.59 1.53
N LYS A 134 7.46 -10.79 0.82
CA LYS A 134 8.89 -11.05 0.59
C LYS A 134 9.64 -9.73 0.52
N LYS A 135 10.77 -9.68 1.19
CA LYS A 135 11.70 -8.57 1.14
C LYS A 135 13.12 -9.14 1.17
N SER A 136 13.99 -8.62 0.32
CA SER A 136 15.41 -8.95 0.40
C SER A 136 15.97 -8.53 1.76
N ASN A 137 16.80 -9.37 2.36
CA ASN A 137 17.49 -9.05 3.59
C ASN A 137 18.59 -8.04 3.27
N ASP A 138 18.45 -6.83 3.77
CA ASP A 138 19.41 -5.77 3.55
C ASP A 138 19.83 -5.13 4.86
N ASP A 139 20.71 -5.76 5.53
CA ASP A 139 21.24 -5.14 6.74
C ASP A 139 22.38 -4.14 6.47
N LEU A 140 22.90 -4.04 5.26
CA LEU A 140 24.19 -3.35 5.05
C LEU A 140 24.32 -2.36 3.88
N SER A 141 23.38 -2.23 2.95
CA SER A 141 23.75 -1.50 1.72
C SER A 141 22.75 -0.50 1.11
N GLY A 142 21.75 -0.03 1.83
CA GLY A 142 20.95 1.06 1.29
C GLY A 142 19.46 0.82 1.22
N SER A 143 18.75 1.56 0.39
CA SER A 143 17.31 1.62 0.40
C SER A 143 16.63 0.28 0.06
N THR A 144 15.85 -0.20 0.99
CA THR A 144 15.08 -1.46 0.91
C THR A 144 13.66 -1.24 0.42
N GLY A 145 13.37 -0.09 -0.19
CA GLY A 145 12.02 0.27 -0.58
C GLY A 145 11.11 0.58 0.60
N SER A 146 11.64 1.16 1.67
CA SER A 146 10.87 1.55 2.85
C SER A 146 9.72 2.48 2.48
N LEU A 147 8.64 2.44 3.24
CA LEU A 147 7.50 3.32 3.04
C LEU A 147 7.85 4.71 3.54
N ILE A 148 7.74 5.72 2.67
CA ILE A 148 7.77 7.12 3.05
C ILE A 148 6.32 7.54 3.30
N LEU A 149 6.05 8.06 4.48
CA LEU A 149 4.71 8.48 4.89
C LEU A 149 4.74 9.92 5.41
N TYR A 150 3.87 10.76 4.86
CA TYR A 150 3.50 12.08 5.37
C TYR A 150 2.13 11.93 6.05
N PRO A 151 2.09 11.75 7.37
CA PRO A 151 0.91 11.30 8.07
C PRO A 151 -0.17 12.38 8.11
N ASN A 152 -1.41 11.97 7.88
CA ASN A 152 -2.60 12.77 8.12
C ASN A 152 -2.58 14.19 7.50
N LEU A 153 -1.96 14.38 6.32
CA LEU A 153 -1.84 15.69 5.66
C LEU A 153 -3.18 16.31 5.29
N ARG A 154 -4.22 15.51 5.13
CA ARG A 154 -5.56 16.02 4.83
C ARG A 154 -6.63 15.37 5.69
N LYS A 155 -7.73 16.09 5.87
CA LYS A 155 -8.93 15.56 6.52
C LYS A 155 -9.76 14.76 5.52
N LYS A 156 -10.67 13.90 6.00
CA LYS A 156 -11.66 13.22 5.18
C LYS A 156 -12.53 14.29 4.51
N SER A 157 -12.60 14.26 3.18
CA SER A 157 -13.49 15.13 2.41
C SER A 157 -14.71 14.35 1.94
N LYS A 158 -15.89 14.98 2.00
CA LYS A 158 -17.12 14.45 1.41
C LYS A 158 -17.15 14.64 -0.12
N SER A 159 -16.33 15.55 -0.65
CA SER A 159 -16.31 15.90 -2.07
C SER A 159 -15.21 15.16 -2.83
N SER A 160 -15.59 14.43 -3.88
CA SER A 160 -14.66 13.80 -4.83
C SER A 160 -13.77 14.84 -5.53
N ILE A 161 -14.32 16.02 -5.84
CA ILE A 161 -13.57 17.10 -6.51
C ILE A 161 -12.41 17.55 -5.63
N ASN A 162 -12.64 17.78 -4.33
CA ASN A 162 -11.58 18.13 -3.40
C ASN A 162 -10.51 17.05 -3.32
N ASN A 163 -10.90 15.76 -3.39
CA ASN A 163 -9.96 14.66 -3.44
C ASN A 163 -9.01 14.78 -4.64
N TYR A 164 -9.55 15.05 -5.83
CA TYR A 164 -8.74 15.20 -7.04
C TYR A 164 -7.89 16.46 -7.04
N LEU A 165 -8.41 17.56 -6.51
CA LEU A 165 -7.64 18.80 -6.36
C LEU A 165 -6.41 18.58 -5.46
N PHE A 166 -6.58 17.93 -4.32
CA PHE A 166 -5.45 17.56 -3.45
C PHE A 166 -4.46 16.62 -4.15
N LYS A 167 -4.95 15.62 -4.89
CA LYS A 167 -4.08 14.74 -5.68
C LYS A 167 -3.29 15.54 -6.71
N PHE A 168 -3.92 16.46 -7.42
CA PHE A 168 -3.26 17.30 -8.40
C PHE A 168 -2.17 18.17 -7.77
N ILE A 169 -2.48 18.83 -6.64
CA ILE A 169 -1.53 19.70 -5.95
C ILE A 169 -0.31 18.93 -5.43
N PHE A 170 -0.51 17.78 -4.77
CA PHE A 170 0.57 17.07 -4.08
C PHE A 170 1.26 15.99 -4.92
N GLN A 171 0.68 15.58 -6.05
CA GLN A 171 1.24 14.53 -6.89
C GLN A 171 1.98 15.04 -8.14
N ASN A 172 2.05 16.36 -8.35
CA ASN A 172 2.82 16.94 -9.44
C ASN A 172 4.33 16.93 -9.16
N LEU A 173 5.13 17.16 -10.18
CA LEU A 173 6.61 17.13 -10.09
C LEU A 173 7.17 18.19 -9.13
N ILE A 174 6.60 19.39 -9.14
CA ILE A 174 7.06 20.52 -8.32
C ILE A 174 6.81 20.20 -6.83
N ALA A 175 5.61 19.73 -6.50
CA ALA A 175 5.28 19.35 -5.13
C ALA A 175 6.22 18.25 -4.60
N ARG A 176 6.53 17.25 -5.43
CA ARG A 176 7.47 16.18 -5.05
C ARG A 176 8.87 16.72 -4.81
N TRP A 177 9.32 17.63 -5.64
CA TRP A 177 10.62 18.28 -5.46
C TRP A 177 10.65 19.04 -4.12
N ILE A 178 9.64 19.87 -3.82
CA ILE A 178 9.50 20.60 -2.56
C ILE A 178 9.47 19.63 -1.36
N LEU A 179 8.67 18.58 -1.43
CA LEU A 179 8.52 17.58 -0.35
C LEU A 179 9.81 16.79 -0.06
N ASN A 180 10.76 16.77 -0.99
CA ASN A 180 12.06 16.13 -0.77
C ASN A 180 13.04 16.95 0.09
N PHE A 181 12.83 18.25 0.27
CA PHE A 181 13.67 19.05 1.14
C PHE A 181 13.49 18.64 2.61
N SER A 182 14.59 18.54 3.33
CA SER A 182 14.62 18.14 4.75
C SER A 182 13.73 19.01 5.64
N PHE A 183 13.67 20.30 5.36
CA PHE A 183 12.80 21.24 6.06
C PHE A 183 11.32 20.85 5.98
N PHE A 184 10.82 20.56 4.76
CA PHE A 184 9.42 20.16 4.56
C PHE A 184 9.15 18.77 5.12
N LYS A 185 10.08 17.83 4.99
CA LYS A 185 9.98 16.50 5.62
C LYS A 185 9.78 16.64 7.13
N LYS A 186 10.61 17.44 7.80
CA LYS A 186 10.50 17.70 9.25
C LYS A 186 9.20 18.40 9.60
N LYS A 187 8.83 19.47 8.90
CA LYS A 187 7.61 20.25 9.16
C LYS A 187 6.34 19.42 8.98
N LEU A 188 6.30 18.55 8.00
CA LEU A 188 5.16 17.67 7.70
C LEU A 188 5.26 16.30 8.38
N ARG A 189 6.20 16.12 9.32
CA ARG A 189 6.41 14.89 10.09
C ARG A 189 6.58 13.65 9.19
N ALA A 190 7.27 13.82 8.06
CA ALA A 190 7.54 12.70 7.18
C ALA A 190 8.34 11.63 7.92
N THR A 191 7.90 10.40 7.78
CA THR A 191 8.52 9.24 8.42
C THR A 191 8.86 8.20 7.37
N THR A 192 10.00 7.54 7.54
CA THR A 192 10.41 6.39 6.73
C THR A 192 10.22 5.13 7.57
N ILE A 193 9.41 4.20 7.08
CA ILE A 193 9.01 3.01 7.80
C ILE A 193 9.52 1.79 7.05
N SER A 194 10.46 1.05 7.67
CA SER A 194 10.89 -0.25 7.17
C SER A 194 10.00 -1.33 7.77
N VAL A 195 9.25 -2.02 6.93
CA VAL A 195 8.36 -3.11 7.36
C VAL A 195 9.07 -4.43 7.15
N GLY A 196 9.32 -5.16 8.22
CA GLY A 196 9.86 -6.53 8.18
C GLY A 196 8.78 -7.57 7.86
N ASN A 197 9.22 -8.81 7.57
CA ASN A 197 8.35 -9.92 7.15
C ASN A 197 7.29 -10.32 8.21
N ASN A 198 7.48 -9.94 9.48
CA ASN A 198 6.57 -10.32 10.59
C ASN A 198 5.70 -9.15 11.07
N LYS A 199 5.68 -8.05 10.35
CA LYS A 199 4.92 -6.86 10.72
C LYS A 199 3.90 -6.50 9.65
N VAL A 200 2.79 -5.96 10.12
CA VAL A 200 1.74 -5.38 9.30
C VAL A 200 1.70 -3.89 9.59
N ILE A 201 1.69 -3.07 8.55
CA ILE A 201 1.52 -1.64 8.70
C ILE A 201 0.10 -1.23 8.34
N LEU A 202 -0.48 -0.38 9.19
CA LEU A 202 -1.78 0.25 8.97
C LEU A 202 -1.58 1.76 8.88
N PHE A 203 -2.24 2.43 7.96
CA PHE A 203 -2.27 3.90 7.89
C PHE A 203 -3.50 4.38 7.12
N TYR A 204 -3.88 5.63 7.34
CA TYR A 204 -4.98 6.25 6.61
C TYR A 204 -4.51 6.63 5.20
N GLY A 205 -4.62 5.72 4.23
CA GLY A 205 -4.16 5.92 2.85
C GLY A 205 -4.81 7.13 2.17
N TYR A 206 -6.08 7.39 2.47
CA TYR A 206 -6.79 8.57 1.98
C TYR A 206 -6.22 9.88 2.56
N ARG A 207 -5.83 9.89 3.85
CA ARG A 207 -5.39 11.11 4.57
C ARG A 207 -3.89 11.37 4.43
N SER A 208 -3.11 10.34 4.18
CA SER A 208 -1.64 10.38 4.23
C SER A 208 -1.04 10.30 2.83
N LEU A 209 -0.17 11.25 2.51
CA LEU A 209 0.62 11.17 1.29
C LEU A 209 1.74 10.15 1.51
N HIS A 210 1.87 9.18 0.60
CA HIS A 210 2.83 8.11 0.79
C HIS A 210 3.43 7.61 -0.53
N GLY A 211 4.53 6.91 -0.39
CA GLY A 211 5.24 6.25 -1.48
C GLY A 211 6.34 5.36 -0.94
N ASN A 212 7.12 4.73 -1.80
CA ASN A 212 8.25 3.93 -1.35
C ASN A 212 9.56 4.60 -1.73
N GLU A 213 10.59 4.39 -0.93
CA GLU A 213 11.95 4.62 -1.36
C GLU A 213 12.28 3.71 -2.55
N ALA A 214 13.23 4.13 -3.34
CA ALA A 214 13.72 3.31 -4.44
C ALA A 214 14.38 2.03 -3.92
N LEU A 215 14.14 0.93 -4.59
CA LEU A 215 14.91 -0.29 -4.37
C LEU A 215 16.29 -0.13 -4.99
N LYS A 216 17.33 -0.56 -4.29
CA LYS A 216 18.71 -0.59 -4.76
C LYS A 216 19.23 -2.03 -4.75
N ASN A 217 20.36 -2.27 -5.39
CA ASN A 217 21.18 -3.48 -5.23
C ASN A 217 20.43 -4.80 -5.50
N SER A 218 19.67 -4.88 -6.57
CA SER A 218 18.91 -6.09 -6.92
C SER A 218 17.87 -6.52 -5.88
N ASN A 219 17.44 -5.59 -5.04
CA ASN A 219 16.48 -5.86 -3.99
C ASN A 219 15.10 -6.17 -4.53
N LEU A 220 14.42 -7.06 -3.81
CA LEU A 220 13.06 -7.49 -4.05
C LEU A 220 12.15 -7.02 -2.91
N LYS A 221 10.98 -6.53 -3.26
CA LYS A 221 9.89 -6.24 -2.34
C LYS A 221 8.56 -6.69 -2.91
N VAL A 222 7.87 -7.53 -2.16
CA VAL A 222 6.53 -8.01 -2.51
C VAL A 222 5.60 -7.78 -1.33
N ASN A 223 4.51 -7.08 -1.58
CA ASN A 223 3.52 -6.76 -0.57
C ASN A 223 2.12 -7.21 -1.02
N ALA A 224 1.32 -7.69 -0.07
CA ALA A 224 -0.13 -7.67 -0.19
C ALA A 224 -0.65 -6.38 0.45
N ILE A 225 -1.45 -5.63 -0.30
CA ILE A 225 -1.98 -4.33 0.09
C ILE A 225 -3.50 -4.44 0.14
N PHE A 226 -4.09 -4.23 1.30
CA PHE A 226 -5.53 -4.18 1.48
C PHE A 226 -5.97 -2.73 1.56
N HIS A 227 -6.85 -2.36 0.67
CA HIS A 227 -7.51 -1.06 0.63
C HIS A 227 -8.94 -1.23 1.15
N VAL A 228 -9.26 -0.57 2.25
CA VAL A 228 -10.55 -0.71 2.94
C VAL A 228 -11.32 0.59 2.88
N PHE A 229 -12.58 0.51 2.49
CA PHE A 229 -13.57 1.58 2.42
C PHE A 229 -13.18 2.75 1.51
N ASN A 230 -13.80 2.82 0.34
CA ASN A 230 -13.71 3.98 -0.55
C ASN A 230 -14.81 5.00 -0.20
N PRO A 231 -14.47 6.17 0.36
CA PRO A 231 -15.47 7.19 0.74
C PRO A 231 -16.22 7.81 -0.46
N HIS A 232 -15.75 7.55 -1.68
CA HIS A 232 -16.33 8.08 -2.92
C HIS A 232 -16.80 6.99 -3.89
N LYS A 233 -17.00 5.75 -3.41
CA LYS A 233 -17.39 4.57 -4.21
C LYS A 233 -18.57 4.86 -5.19
N HIS A 234 -19.52 5.69 -4.78
CA HIS A 234 -20.70 6.03 -5.58
C HIS A 234 -20.51 7.26 -6.48
N SER A 235 -19.34 7.88 -6.47
CA SER A 235 -19.04 9.01 -7.35
C SER A 235 -18.82 8.54 -8.78
N LYS A 236 -19.56 9.15 -9.74
CA LYS A 236 -19.37 8.87 -11.18
C LYS A 236 -17.91 9.12 -11.61
N LEU A 237 -17.26 10.14 -11.04
CA LEU A 237 -15.89 10.50 -11.36
C LEU A 237 -14.90 9.43 -10.88
N ASP A 238 -15.07 8.92 -9.65
CA ASP A 238 -14.20 7.85 -9.13
C ASP A 238 -14.38 6.56 -9.92
N ASN A 239 -15.62 6.19 -10.25
CA ASN A 239 -15.89 5.01 -11.07
C ASN A 239 -15.25 5.12 -12.46
N PHE A 240 -15.32 6.28 -13.10
CA PHE A 240 -14.68 6.51 -14.39
C PHE A 240 -13.15 6.34 -14.29
N ILE A 241 -12.52 6.94 -13.30
CA ILE A 241 -11.06 6.87 -13.11
C ILE A 241 -10.61 5.45 -12.73
N PHE A 242 -11.37 4.76 -11.88
CA PHE A 242 -11.11 3.37 -11.51
C PHE A 242 -11.10 2.46 -12.74
N ASN A 243 -12.15 2.56 -13.56
CA ASN A 243 -12.27 1.76 -14.79
C ASN A 243 -11.15 2.07 -15.79
N ARG A 244 -10.78 3.33 -15.96
CA ARG A 244 -9.64 3.73 -16.79
C ARG A 244 -8.33 3.12 -16.30
N ASN A 245 -8.07 3.18 -15.00
CA ASN A 245 -6.84 2.64 -14.42
C ASN A 245 -6.78 1.11 -14.51
N LYS A 246 -7.92 0.43 -14.36
CA LYS A 246 -8.03 -1.02 -14.59
C LYS A 246 -7.64 -1.37 -16.03
N LYS A 247 -8.16 -0.64 -17.02
CA LYS A 247 -7.84 -0.84 -18.45
C LYS A 247 -6.34 -0.65 -18.74
N ILE A 248 -5.72 0.40 -18.17
CA ILE A 248 -4.28 0.67 -18.34
C ILE A 248 -3.44 -0.46 -17.73
N ARG A 249 -3.84 -0.98 -16.55
CA ARG A 249 -3.14 -2.08 -15.89
C ARG A 249 -3.20 -3.35 -16.72
N ASN A 250 -4.37 -3.73 -17.21
CA ASN A 250 -4.57 -4.93 -18.01
C ASN A 250 -3.74 -4.88 -19.32
N ASN A 251 -3.64 -3.70 -19.95
CA ASN A 251 -2.81 -3.54 -21.15
C ASN A 251 -1.31 -3.72 -20.86
N LYS A 252 -0.83 -3.43 -19.63
CA LYS A 252 0.59 -3.64 -19.26
C LYS A 252 0.95 -5.09 -18.99
N ILE A 253 -0.02 -5.93 -18.67
CA ILE A 253 0.19 -7.36 -18.39
C ILE A 253 0.14 -8.17 -19.69
N ASN A 254 -0.67 -7.71 -20.67
CA ASN A 254 -0.93 -8.44 -21.93
C ASN A 254 0.00 -8.04 -23.09
N ASN A 255 0.81 -6.99 -22.91
CA ASN A 255 1.86 -6.54 -23.84
C ASN A 255 3.27 -6.80 -23.25
#